data_ede8c08b589f625561a9dcc93152813c
#
_entry.id   ede8c08b589f625561a9dcc93152813c
#
_cell.length_a   1.000
_cell.length_b   1.000
_cell.length_c   1.000
_cell.angle_alpha   90.00
_cell.angle_beta   90.00
_cell.angle_gamma   90.00
#
_symmetry.space_group_name_H-M   'P 1'
#
loop_
_entity.id
_entity.type
_entity.pdbx_description
1 polymer ?
#
loop_
_entity_poly.entity_id
_entity_poly.type
_entity_poly.pdbx_seq_one_letter_code
_entity_poly.pdbx_strand_id
1 'polypeptide(L)'
;DSVASRGLGDVYKRQVLAGVKEIREAIQQAENTLAQSGKQTILFVDEIHRFNKSQQDALLPHVESGLFTFIGATTENPSFEVNSALLSRAQVYVLKSLNKVELEQLFERAHQFAMPEVQFEAAAIDMLIHHADGDARRLLNLVEQVRNAVLAPDSNTKIVDQTFIENALSTQTRRFDKGGDQFYDQISALHKSVRGSDPDASLYWLCRMLDGGVDPRYLARRIIRMAWEDIGLADPRAMQLANDAALTYERLGSPEGELALGQAVVYLAVAAKSNASYKAFNAARTFVANDQSKPVPNHLRNAPTKLMKELGHGKEYRYAHDEPHAYAAGESYLPDGMAAPNWYEPVERGLESQIKEKMAFLRQLDAEHQKK
;
A
#
# COMPACT_ATOMS: atom_id res chain seq x y z
N ASP A 1 -23.79 -2.03 -23.54
CA ASP A 1 -25.20 -2.38 -23.74
C ASP A 1 -25.39 -3.88 -23.78
N SER A 2 -26.23 -4.36 -22.83
CA SER A 2 -26.96 -5.63 -22.85
C SER A 2 -26.19 -6.92 -23.16
N VAL A 3 -25.59 -7.50 -22.11
CA VAL A 3 -25.79 -8.93 -21.91
C VAL A 3 -27.06 -9.10 -21.07
N ALA A 4 -28.18 -8.93 -21.73
CA ALA A 4 -29.46 -9.32 -21.20
C ALA A 4 -29.54 -10.84 -21.28
N SER A 5 -29.24 -11.56 -20.17
CA SER A 5 -30.24 -12.16 -19.33
C SER A 5 -31.20 -13.12 -20.04
N ARG A 6 -30.94 -14.39 -19.92
CA ARG A 6 -32.02 -15.39 -19.84
C ARG A 6 -32.22 -15.73 -18.37
N GLY A 7 -33.23 -15.13 -17.72
CA GLY A 7 -33.76 -15.58 -16.43
C GLY A 7 -33.18 -14.94 -15.17
N LEU A 8 -32.29 -13.94 -15.24
CA LEU A 8 -31.83 -13.18 -14.10
C LEU A 8 -32.55 -11.84 -14.04
N GLY A 9 -32.95 -11.40 -12.84
CA GLY A 9 -33.56 -10.10 -12.61
C GLY A 9 -32.67 -8.92 -12.95
N ASP A 10 -33.15 -7.69 -12.73
CA ASP A 10 -32.43 -6.48 -13.10
C ASP A 10 -31.03 -6.41 -12.52
N VAL A 11 -30.03 -6.14 -13.38
CA VAL A 11 -28.66 -5.92 -12.98
C VAL A 11 -28.45 -4.44 -12.73
N TYR A 12 -28.22 -4.06 -11.49
CA TYR A 12 -27.86 -2.69 -11.12
C TYR A 12 -26.34 -2.53 -11.18
N LYS A 13 -25.86 -1.74 -12.14
CA LYS A 13 -24.47 -1.27 -12.19
C LYS A 13 -24.40 0.14 -11.63
N ARG A 14 -23.76 0.35 -10.49
CA ARG A 14 -23.44 1.70 -10.00
C ARG A 14 -21.96 1.94 -9.86
N GLN A 15 -21.54 3.06 -10.45
CA GLN A 15 -20.19 3.58 -10.47
C GLN A 15 -19.98 4.57 -9.31
N VAL A 16 -18.94 4.40 -8.60
CA VAL A 16 -18.00 5.25 -7.81
C VAL A 16 -18.51 6.47 -6.98
N LEU A 17 -19.75 6.92 -6.98
CA LEU A 17 -20.22 8.07 -6.17
C LEU A 17 -21.45 7.74 -5.30
N ALA A 18 -21.60 6.50 -4.90
CA ALA A 18 -22.76 6.10 -4.11
C ALA A 18 -22.57 6.50 -2.63
N GLY A 19 -23.26 7.52 -2.19
CA GLY A 19 -23.48 7.80 -0.77
C GLY A 19 -24.39 6.74 -0.14
N VAL A 20 -24.59 6.83 1.17
CA VAL A 20 -25.52 5.94 1.91
C VAL A 20 -26.95 6.01 1.35
N LYS A 21 -27.31 7.13 0.75
CA LYS A 21 -28.65 7.35 0.13
C LYS A 21 -28.86 6.40 -1.03
N GLU A 22 -27.90 6.28 -1.94
CA GLU A 22 -28.00 5.45 -3.13
C GLU A 22 -28.00 3.95 -2.78
N ILE A 23 -27.26 3.56 -1.72
CA ILE A 23 -27.32 2.18 -1.20
C ILE A 23 -28.73 1.86 -0.74
N ARG A 24 -29.38 2.77 0.03
CA ARG A 24 -30.77 2.59 0.48
C ARG A 24 -31.77 2.53 -0.69
N GLU A 25 -31.59 3.37 -1.71
CA GLU A 25 -32.41 3.31 -2.92
C GLU A 25 -32.27 1.97 -3.65
N ALA A 26 -31.07 1.44 -3.79
CA ALA A 26 -30.82 0.13 -4.40
C ALA A 26 -31.46 -1.01 -3.59
N ILE A 27 -31.41 -0.93 -2.26
CA ILE A 27 -32.07 -1.88 -1.35
C ILE A 27 -33.59 -1.83 -1.55
N GLN A 28 -34.18 -0.62 -1.49
CA GLN A 28 -35.62 -0.44 -1.67
C GLN A 28 -36.11 -0.95 -3.04
N GLN A 29 -35.30 -0.79 -4.05
CA GLN A 29 -35.61 -1.25 -5.40
C GLN A 29 -35.53 -2.77 -5.50
N ALA A 30 -34.56 -3.40 -4.82
CA ALA A 30 -34.47 -4.86 -4.73
C ALA A 30 -35.67 -5.47 -3.99
N GLU A 31 -36.12 -4.84 -2.90
CA GLU A 31 -37.34 -5.22 -2.17
C GLU A 31 -38.57 -5.13 -3.04
N ASN A 32 -38.75 -4.00 -3.75
CA ASN A 32 -39.86 -3.80 -4.67
C ASN A 32 -39.87 -4.82 -5.82
N THR A 33 -38.71 -5.10 -6.40
CA THR A 33 -38.57 -6.08 -7.49
C THR A 33 -38.93 -7.50 -7.01
N LEU A 34 -38.45 -7.88 -5.84
CA LEU A 34 -38.78 -9.17 -5.23
C LEU A 34 -40.27 -9.29 -4.94
N ALA A 35 -40.88 -8.24 -4.36
CA ALA A 35 -42.30 -8.24 -4.01
C ALA A 35 -43.23 -8.26 -5.24
N GLN A 36 -42.86 -7.54 -6.33
CA GLN A 36 -43.74 -7.40 -7.51
C GLN A 36 -43.54 -8.53 -8.51
N SER A 37 -42.35 -9.03 -8.67
CA SER A 37 -42.03 -9.99 -9.76
C SER A 37 -41.46 -11.32 -9.26
N GLY A 38 -41.15 -11.47 -7.97
CA GLY A 38 -40.50 -12.65 -7.41
C GLY A 38 -39.07 -12.86 -7.91
N LYS A 39 -38.48 -11.87 -8.62
CA LYS A 39 -37.14 -11.98 -9.19
C LYS A 39 -36.09 -11.50 -8.20
N GLN A 40 -34.98 -12.22 -8.13
CA GLN A 40 -33.82 -11.79 -7.35
C GLN A 40 -33.02 -10.69 -8.09
N THR A 41 -32.50 -9.75 -7.34
CA THR A 41 -31.65 -8.67 -7.86
C THR A 41 -30.18 -9.05 -7.76
N ILE A 42 -29.36 -8.69 -8.73
CA ILE A 42 -27.89 -8.70 -8.63
C ILE A 42 -27.44 -7.28 -8.39
N LEU A 43 -26.79 -7.05 -7.25
CA LEU A 43 -26.16 -5.78 -6.92
C LEU A 43 -24.67 -5.85 -7.28
N PHE A 44 -24.28 -5.16 -8.36
CA PHE A 44 -22.89 -5.01 -8.74
C PHE A 44 -22.33 -3.68 -8.25
N VAL A 45 -21.26 -3.73 -7.43
CA VAL A 45 -20.56 -2.57 -6.89
C VAL A 45 -19.15 -2.56 -7.43
N ASP A 46 -18.89 -1.63 -8.34
CA ASP A 46 -17.53 -1.39 -8.85
C ASP A 46 -16.73 -0.55 -7.86
N GLU A 47 -15.40 -0.82 -7.76
CA GLU A 47 -14.49 -0.11 -6.85
C GLU A 47 -14.97 -0.12 -5.38
N ILE A 48 -15.38 -1.29 -4.87
CA ILE A 48 -15.93 -1.44 -3.51
C ILE A 48 -15.00 -0.90 -2.41
N HIS A 49 -13.68 -0.86 -2.65
CA HIS A 49 -12.69 -0.31 -1.73
C HIS A 49 -12.89 1.19 -1.45
N ARG A 50 -13.62 1.92 -2.30
CA ARG A 50 -13.97 3.33 -2.08
C ARG A 50 -15.11 3.53 -1.10
N PHE A 51 -15.80 2.46 -0.73
CA PHE A 51 -16.84 2.52 0.30
C PHE A 51 -16.21 2.52 1.68
N ASN A 52 -16.62 3.44 2.53
CA ASN A 52 -16.24 3.42 3.94
C ASN A 52 -16.90 2.25 4.69
N LYS A 53 -16.42 1.96 5.90
CA LYS A 53 -16.94 0.84 6.71
C LYS A 53 -18.45 0.88 6.91
N SER A 54 -19.02 2.05 7.20
CA SER A 54 -20.46 2.18 7.41
C SER A 54 -21.28 1.90 6.14
N GLN A 55 -20.74 2.21 4.97
CA GLN A 55 -21.37 1.89 3.68
C GLN A 55 -21.30 0.39 3.38
N GLN A 56 -20.16 -0.25 3.67
CA GLN A 56 -20.02 -1.69 3.54
C GLN A 56 -20.90 -2.45 4.56
N ASP A 57 -20.99 -1.96 5.80
CA ASP A 57 -21.84 -2.53 6.84
C ASP A 57 -23.32 -2.44 6.49
N ALA A 58 -23.76 -1.37 5.80
CA ALA A 58 -25.15 -1.21 5.36
C ALA A 58 -25.61 -2.29 4.37
N LEU A 59 -24.68 -2.97 3.68
CA LEU A 59 -25.00 -4.06 2.75
C LEU A 59 -25.19 -5.40 3.47
N LEU A 60 -24.57 -5.60 4.65
CA LEU A 60 -24.50 -6.89 5.34
C LEU A 60 -25.87 -7.53 5.61
N PRO A 61 -26.86 -6.83 6.20
CA PRO A 61 -28.16 -7.46 6.50
C PRO A 61 -28.89 -7.99 5.25
N HIS A 62 -28.68 -7.31 4.14
CA HIS A 62 -29.36 -7.63 2.88
C HIS A 62 -28.64 -8.72 2.07
N VAL A 63 -27.33 -8.85 2.23
CA VAL A 63 -26.55 -9.99 1.74
C VAL A 63 -26.90 -11.24 2.55
N GLU A 64 -27.00 -11.11 3.87
CA GLU A 64 -27.37 -12.21 4.77
C GLU A 64 -28.79 -12.73 4.54
N SER A 65 -29.74 -11.83 4.31
CA SER A 65 -31.13 -12.19 4.03
C SER A 65 -31.35 -12.77 2.62
N GLY A 66 -30.34 -12.67 1.74
CA GLY A 66 -30.45 -13.09 0.35
C GLY A 66 -31.36 -12.18 -0.50
N LEU A 67 -31.62 -10.94 -0.07
CA LEU A 67 -32.41 -9.97 -0.82
C LEU A 67 -31.82 -9.74 -2.22
N PHE A 68 -30.50 -9.71 -2.31
CA PHE A 68 -29.79 -9.62 -3.58
C PHE A 68 -28.51 -10.46 -3.58
N THR A 69 -28.07 -10.88 -4.77
CA THR A 69 -26.74 -11.43 -4.97
C THR A 69 -25.75 -10.27 -5.09
N PHE A 70 -24.79 -10.21 -4.17
CA PHE A 70 -23.78 -9.16 -4.13
C PHE A 70 -22.57 -9.55 -4.99
N ILE A 71 -22.12 -8.65 -5.87
CA ILE A 71 -20.88 -8.75 -6.62
C ILE A 71 -20.10 -7.45 -6.41
N GLY A 72 -18.99 -7.51 -5.67
CA GLY A 72 -18.07 -6.40 -5.49
C GLY A 72 -16.84 -6.57 -6.40
N ALA A 73 -16.48 -5.53 -7.16
CA ALA A 73 -15.23 -5.48 -7.90
C ALA A 73 -14.27 -4.49 -7.24
N THR A 74 -12.98 -4.82 -7.23
CA THR A 74 -11.93 -3.96 -6.71
C THR A 74 -10.61 -4.23 -7.42
N THR A 75 -9.81 -3.17 -7.60
CA THR A 75 -8.42 -3.23 -8.04
C THR A 75 -7.44 -3.37 -6.89
N GLU A 76 -7.94 -3.24 -5.63
CA GLU A 76 -7.15 -3.33 -4.41
C GLU A 76 -7.28 -4.70 -3.76
N ASN A 77 -6.33 -5.05 -2.90
CA ASN A 77 -6.39 -6.32 -2.17
C ASN A 77 -7.60 -6.32 -1.21
N PRO A 78 -8.61 -7.18 -1.44
CA PRO A 78 -9.85 -7.16 -0.66
C PRO A 78 -9.63 -7.43 0.84
N SER A 79 -8.55 -8.12 1.22
CA SER A 79 -8.24 -8.40 2.62
C SER A 79 -7.88 -7.16 3.44
N PHE A 80 -7.52 -6.05 2.78
CA PHE A 80 -7.19 -4.79 3.46
C PHE A 80 -8.32 -3.77 3.35
N GLU A 81 -9.06 -3.78 2.25
CA GLU A 81 -9.99 -2.71 1.90
C GLU A 81 -11.46 -3.07 2.13
N VAL A 82 -11.80 -4.37 2.10
CA VAL A 82 -13.16 -4.83 2.36
C VAL A 82 -13.26 -5.32 3.81
N ASN A 83 -14.35 -4.94 4.49
CA ASN A 83 -14.51 -5.36 5.88
C ASN A 83 -14.63 -6.89 5.99
N SER A 84 -14.12 -7.44 7.09
CA SER A 84 -14.05 -8.88 7.32
C SER A 84 -15.43 -9.55 7.37
N ALA A 85 -16.46 -8.81 7.78
CA ALA A 85 -17.82 -9.32 7.85
C ALA A 85 -18.41 -9.53 6.45
N LEU A 86 -18.14 -8.63 5.51
CA LEU A 86 -18.56 -8.79 4.13
C LEU A 86 -17.76 -9.87 3.42
N LEU A 87 -16.42 -9.92 3.63
CA LEU A 87 -15.55 -10.96 3.07
C LEU A 87 -15.93 -12.37 3.54
N SER A 88 -16.36 -12.53 4.79
CA SER A 88 -16.77 -13.86 5.30
C SER A 88 -18.03 -14.40 4.64
N ARG A 89 -18.76 -13.55 3.92
CA ARG A 89 -20.04 -13.89 3.22
C ARG A 89 -19.91 -13.83 1.71
N ALA A 90 -18.71 -13.55 1.19
CA ALA A 90 -18.42 -13.46 -0.23
C ALA A 90 -17.31 -14.42 -0.62
N GLN A 91 -17.38 -14.97 -1.81
CA GLN A 91 -16.29 -15.73 -2.40
C GLN A 91 -15.40 -14.78 -3.20
N VAL A 92 -14.08 -14.83 -2.95
CA VAL A 92 -13.11 -14.01 -3.67
C VAL A 92 -12.66 -14.74 -4.93
N TYR A 93 -12.76 -14.04 -6.07
CA TYR A 93 -12.24 -14.49 -7.36
C TYR A 93 -11.15 -13.53 -7.81
N VAL A 94 -9.94 -14.04 -8.00
CA VAL A 94 -8.81 -13.25 -8.50
C VAL A 94 -8.80 -13.33 -10.02
N LEU A 95 -9.00 -12.18 -10.68
CA LEU A 95 -8.89 -12.06 -12.13
C LEU A 95 -7.42 -11.84 -12.49
N LYS A 96 -6.92 -12.62 -13.44
CA LYS A 96 -5.56 -12.47 -13.95
C LYS A 96 -5.56 -11.53 -15.16
N SER A 97 -4.42 -10.84 -15.36
CA SER A 97 -4.18 -10.12 -16.61
C SER A 97 -4.32 -11.05 -17.80
N LEU A 98 -4.81 -10.53 -18.91
CA LEU A 98 -4.95 -11.29 -20.15
C LEU A 98 -3.57 -11.68 -20.69
N ASN A 99 -3.44 -12.94 -21.10
CA ASN A 99 -2.22 -13.40 -21.78
C ASN A 99 -2.19 -12.95 -23.25
N LYS A 100 -1.05 -13.19 -23.92
CA LYS A 100 -0.86 -12.78 -25.32
C LYS A 100 -1.96 -13.32 -26.25
N VAL A 101 -2.33 -14.59 -26.11
CA VAL A 101 -3.34 -15.24 -26.98
C VAL A 101 -4.72 -14.62 -26.77
N GLU A 102 -5.08 -14.31 -25.53
CA GLU A 102 -6.35 -13.66 -25.19
C GLU A 102 -6.41 -12.22 -25.71
N LEU A 103 -5.29 -11.49 -25.68
CA LEU A 103 -5.18 -10.15 -26.27
C LEU A 103 -5.23 -10.19 -27.80
N GLU A 104 -4.60 -11.19 -28.45
CA GLU A 104 -4.70 -11.40 -29.90
C GLU A 104 -6.16 -11.64 -30.32
N GLN A 105 -6.90 -12.49 -29.60
CA GLN A 105 -8.31 -12.72 -29.84
C GLN A 105 -9.16 -11.46 -29.66
N LEU A 106 -8.85 -10.66 -28.64
CA LEU A 106 -9.53 -9.39 -28.39
C LEU A 106 -9.22 -8.38 -29.50
N PHE A 107 -7.96 -8.28 -29.94
CA PHE A 107 -7.54 -7.44 -31.05
C PHE A 107 -8.28 -7.81 -32.31
N GLU A 108 -8.32 -9.10 -32.68
CA GLU A 108 -9.00 -9.58 -33.88
C GLU A 108 -10.49 -9.20 -33.90
N ARG A 109 -11.18 -9.37 -32.77
CA ARG A 109 -12.58 -8.94 -32.62
C ARG A 109 -12.74 -7.43 -32.77
N ALA A 110 -11.86 -6.64 -32.16
CA ALA A 110 -11.89 -5.19 -32.22
C ALA A 110 -11.56 -4.69 -33.65
N HIS A 111 -10.60 -5.31 -34.31
CA HIS A 111 -10.22 -5.04 -35.71
C HIS A 111 -11.38 -5.29 -36.67
N GLN A 112 -11.99 -6.47 -36.60
CA GLN A 112 -13.15 -6.83 -37.45
C GLN A 112 -14.34 -5.87 -37.24
N PHE A 113 -14.54 -5.38 -36.01
CA PHE A 113 -15.62 -4.44 -35.70
C PHE A 113 -15.32 -3.01 -36.18
N ALA A 114 -14.10 -2.53 -35.94
CA ALA A 114 -13.75 -1.11 -36.07
C ALA A 114 -13.12 -0.73 -37.41
N MET A 115 -12.37 -1.64 -38.06
CA MET A 115 -11.55 -1.38 -39.25
C MET A 115 -11.34 -2.62 -40.11
N PRO A 116 -12.39 -3.33 -40.58
CA PRO A 116 -12.24 -4.60 -41.28
C PRO A 116 -11.47 -4.51 -42.62
N GLU A 117 -11.37 -3.33 -43.20
CA GLU A 117 -10.69 -3.06 -44.49
C GLU A 117 -9.21 -2.70 -44.36
N VAL A 118 -8.71 -2.53 -43.11
CA VAL A 118 -7.31 -2.17 -42.83
C VAL A 118 -6.52 -3.43 -42.54
N GLN A 119 -5.38 -3.59 -43.19
CA GLN A 119 -4.48 -4.71 -42.90
C GLN A 119 -3.46 -4.32 -41.87
N PHE A 120 -3.18 -5.21 -40.93
CA PHE A 120 -2.14 -5.05 -39.93
C PHE A 120 -1.00 -6.04 -40.15
N GLU A 121 0.23 -5.55 -40.13
CA GLU A 121 1.40 -6.43 -40.12
C GLU A 121 1.52 -7.10 -38.73
N ALA A 122 2.06 -8.32 -38.69
CA ALA A 122 2.23 -9.08 -37.45
C ALA A 122 3.04 -8.31 -36.38
N ALA A 123 4.08 -7.59 -36.82
CA ALA A 123 4.88 -6.77 -35.93
C ALA A 123 4.10 -5.59 -35.27
N ALA A 124 3.16 -5.00 -36.04
CA ALA A 124 2.27 -3.96 -35.53
C ALA A 124 1.29 -4.50 -34.47
N ILE A 125 0.74 -5.70 -34.72
CA ILE A 125 -0.14 -6.38 -33.75
C ILE A 125 0.64 -6.72 -32.48
N ASP A 126 1.82 -7.31 -32.59
CA ASP A 126 2.69 -7.63 -31.45
C ASP A 126 3.03 -6.39 -30.64
N MET A 127 3.25 -5.24 -31.27
CA MET A 127 3.52 -3.98 -30.59
C MET A 127 2.29 -3.48 -29.82
N LEU A 128 1.08 -3.52 -30.39
CA LEU A 128 -0.15 -3.13 -29.69
C LEU A 128 -0.41 -4.02 -28.46
N ILE A 129 -0.21 -5.32 -28.62
CA ILE A 129 -0.37 -6.30 -27.53
C ILE A 129 0.67 -6.05 -26.42
N HIS A 130 1.92 -5.78 -26.81
CA HIS A 130 2.96 -5.44 -25.84
C HIS A 130 2.63 -4.15 -25.07
N HIS A 131 2.13 -3.13 -25.77
CA HIS A 131 1.71 -1.87 -25.13
C HIS A 131 0.45 -2.02 -24.28
N ALA A 132 -0.42 -2.99 -24.59
CA ALA A 132 -1.61 -3.28 -23.80
C ALA A 132 -1.28 -3.90 -22.41
N ASP A 133 -0.16 -4.63 -22.33
CA ASP A 133 0.39 -5.19 -21.07
C ASP A 133 -0.65 -5.95 -20.22
N GLY A 134 -1.43 -6.82 -20.87
CA GLY A 134 -2.44 -7.64 -20.21
C GLY A 134 -3.80 -6.97 -19.96
N ASP A 135 -3.97 -5.70 -20.32
CA ASP A 135 -5.20 -4.92 -20.10
C ASP A 135 -6.06 -4.79 -21.35
N ALA A 136 -7.28 -5.36 -21.30
CA ALA A 136 -8.24 -5.32 -22.39
C ALA A 136 -8.68 -3.88 -22.74
N ARG A 137 -8.94 -3.04 -21.76
CA ARG A 137 -9.38 -1.66 -21.99
C ARG A 137 -8.28 -0.84 -22.64
N ARG A 138 -7.05 -1.05 -22.23
CA ARG A 138 -5.89 -0.42 -22.82
C ARG A 138 -5.70 -0.83 -24.26
N LEU A 139 -5.82 -2.14 -24.58
CA LEU A 139 -5.78 -2.61 -25.96
C LEU A 139 -6.85 -1.94 -26.84
N LEU A 140 -8.09 -1.90 -26.37
CA LEU A 140 -9.18 -1.28 -27.10
C LEU A 140 -8.96 0.23 -27.33
N ASN A 141 -8.44 0.94 -26.33
CA ASN A 141 -8.07 2.35 -26.48
C ASN A 141 -6.94 2.55 -27.50
N LEU A 142 -5.92 1.66 -27.52
CA LEU A 142 -4.87 1.71 -28.51
C LEU A 142 -5.41 1.46 -29.92
N VAL A 143 -6.28 0.48 -30.07
CA VAL A 143 -6.97 0.20 -31.36
C VAL A 143 -7.80 1.39 -31.82
N GLU A 144 -8.52 2.06 -30.92
CA GLU A 144 -9.29 3.27 -31.22
C GLU A 144 -8.38 4.44 -31.67
N GLN A 145 -7.23 4.63 -31.04
CA GLN A 145 -6.25 5.64 -31.45
C GLN A 145 -5.69 5.37 -32.85
N VAL A 146 -5.31 4.13 -33.12
CA VAL A 146 -4.85 3.71 -34.45
C VAL A 146 -5.94 3.94 -35.47
N ARG A 147 -7.18 3.56 -35.16
CA ARG A 147 -8.35 3.83 -36.04
C ARG A 147 -8.48 5.31 -36.38
N ASN A 148 -8.38 6.18 -35.36
CA ASN A 148 -8.49 7.62 -35.55
C ASN A 148 -7.35 8.16 -36.44
N ALA A 149 -6.13 7.62 -36.28
CA ALA A 149 -4.99 7.97 -37.16
C ALA A 149 -5.17 7.48 -38.58
N VAL A 150 -5.72 6.27 -38.80
CA VAL A 150 -6.03 5.73 -40.13
C VAL A 150 -7.12 6.54 -40.82
N LEU A 151 -8.15 6.96 -40.07
CA LEU A 151 -9.29 7.72 -40.62
C LEU A 151 -9.02 9.24 -40.70
N ALA A 152 -7.81 9.70 -40.36
CA ALA A 152 -7.47 11.12 -40.49
C ALA A 152 -7.56 11.56 -41.99
N PRO A 153 -8.01 12.81 -42.29
CA PRO A 153 -8.25 13.28 -43.65
C PRO A 153 -7.04 13.17 -44.57
N ASP A 154 -5.84 13.26 -44.02
CA ASP A 154 -4.58 13.17 -44.72
C ASP A 154 -4.00 11.75 -44.80
N SER A 155 -4.67 10.76 -44.23
CA SER A 155 -4.21 9.38 -44.19
C SER A 155 -4.90 8.55 -45.29
N ASN A 156 -4.10 7.95 -46.16
CA ASN A 156 -4.55 6.96 -47.14
C ASN A 156 -4.09 5.53 -46.77
N THR A 157 -3.83 5.29 -45.49
CA THR A 157 -3.20 4.06 -45.01
C THR A 157 -4.18 2.90 -45.02
N LYS A 158 -3.86 1.88 -45.82
CA LYS A 158 -4.56 0.58 -45.86
C LYS A 158 -3.79 -0.51 -45.12
N ILE A 159 -2.51 -0.29 -44.86
CA ILE A 159 -1.63 -1.24 -44.17
C ILE A 159 -1.01 -0.51 -42.98
N VAL A 160 -1.20 -1.05 -41.83
CA VAL A 160 -0.62 -0.54 -40.57
C VAL A 160 0.61 -1.37 -40.21
N ASP A 161 1.77 -0.75 -40.32
CA ASP A 161 3.07 -1.30 -39.92
C ASP A 161 3.48 -0.80 -38.55
N GLN A 162 4.64 -1.25 -38.07
CA GLN A 162 5.21 -0.85 -36.79
C GLN A 162 5.46 0.66 -36.71
N THR A 163 5.98 1.27 -37.80
CA THR A 163 6.29 2.70 -37.84
C THR A 163 5.02 3.55 -37.72
N PHE A 164 3.92 3.10 -38.35
CA PHE A 164 2.64 3.77 -38.19
C PHE A 164 2.16 3.74 -36.72
N ILE A 165 2.28 2.58 -36.03
CA ILE A 165 1.92 2.45 -34.62
C ILE A 165 2.79 3.37 -33.76
N GLU A 166 4.11 3.40 -33.96
CA GLU A 166 5.02 4.29 -33.24
C GLU A 166 4.61 5.75 -33.38
N ASN A 167 4.29 6.21 -34.57
CA ASN A 167 3.84 7.58 -34.83
C ASN A 167 2.45 7.86 -34.21
N ALA A 168 1.52 6.94 -34.29
CA ALA A 168 0.19 7.08 -33.73
C ALA A 168 0.18 7.09 -32.20
N LEU A 169 1.14 6.40 -31.56
CA LEU A 169 1.24 6.27 -30.11
C LEU A 169 2.28 7.18 -29.45
N SER A 170 3.09 7.91 -30.22
CA SER A 170 4.21 8.74 -29.73
C SER A 170 3.83 9.82 -28.71
N THR A 171 2.54 10.04 -28.50
CA THR A 171 2.02 11.07 -27.56
C THR A 171 1.59 10.50 -26.20
N GLN A 172 1.76 9.20 -25.92
CA GLN A 172 1.32 8.67 -24.62
C GLN A 172 2.40 7.86 -23.90
N THR A 173 2.87 8.45 -22.80
CA THR A 173 3.65 7.78 -21.77
C THR A 173 2.93 6.51 -21.29
N ARG A 174 3.67 5.41 -21.13
CA ARG A 174 3.18 4.17 -20.52
C ARG A 174 2.50 4.50 -19.19
N ARG A 175 1.18 4.38 -19.14
CA ARG A 175 0.42 4.59 -17.89
C ARG A 175 0.36 3.29 -17.12
N PHE A 176 0.88 3.33 -15.92
CA PHE A 176 0.78 2.26 -14.93
C PHE A 176 -0.65 2.15 -14.41
N ASP A 177 -1.12 0.91 -14.17
CA ASP A 177 -2.38 0.68 -13.45
C ASP A 177 -2.16 1.06 -11.97
N LYS A 178 -2.74 2.20 -11.56
CA LYS A 178 -2.60 2.71 -10.19
C LYS A 178 -3.43 1.85 -9.25
N GLY A 179 -2.79 0.86 -8.60
CA GLY A 179 -3.40 0.06 -7.54
C GLY A 179 -3.60 -1.43 -7.84
N GLY A 180 -3.16 -1.96 -8.99
CA GLY A 180 -3.19 -3.40 -9.28
C GLY A 180 -2.06 -4.19 -8.59
N ASP A 181 -2.15 -5.54 -8.63
CA ASP A 181 -1.17 -6.45 -8.03
C ASP A 181 0.27 -6.15 -8.49
N GLN A 182 0.48 -5.74 -9.75
CA GLN A 182 1.79 -5.35 -10.26
C GLN A 182 2.40 -4.15 -9.54
N PHE A 183 1.57 -3.19 -9.13
CA PHE A 183 2.01 -2.03 -8.35
C PHE A 183 2.56 -2.47 -6.99
N TYR A 184 1.82 -3.35 -6.28
CA TYR A 184 2.26 -3.89 -4.98
C TYR A 184 3.49 -4.79 -5.11
N ASP A 185 3.60 -5.54 -6.20
CA ASP A 185 4.77 -6.38 -6.48
C ASP A 185 6.02 -5.52 -6.72
N GLN A 186 5.92 -4.44 -7.48
CA GLN A 186 7.06 -3.56 -7.76
C GLN A 186 7.50 -2.77 -6.53
N ILE A 187 6.57 -2.22 -5.73
CA ILE A 187 6.94 -1.57 -4.47
C ILE A 187 7.56 -2.56 -3.48
N SER A 188 7.07 -3.81 -3.47
CA SER A 188 7.65 -4.88 -2.67
C SER A 188 9.06 -5.26 -3.16
N ALA A 189 9.28 -5.29 -4.48
CA ALA A 189 10.58 -5.54 -5.09
C ALA A 189 11.56 -4.41 -4.75
N LEU A 190 11.16 -3.15 -4.87
CA LEU A 190 11.96 -1.99 -4.45
C LEU A 190 12.38 -2.12 -2.97
N HIS A 191 11.42 -2.40 -2.09
CA HIS A 191 11.69 -2.53 -0.65
C HIS A 191 12.66 -3.68 -0.35
N LYS A 192 12.48 -4.83 -1.01
CA LYS A 192 13.35 -6.01 -0.85
C LYS A 192 14.76 -5.79 -1.41
N SER A 193 14.89 -5.04 -2.51
CA SER A 193 16.19 -4.69 -3.09
C SER A 193 16.98 -3.76 -2.16
N VAL A 194 16.35 -2.74 -1.58
CA VAL A 194 16.95 -1.88 -0.55
C VAL A 194 17.37 -2.70 0.66
N ARG A 195 16.51 -3.57 1.16
CA ARG A 195 16.79 -4.47 2.29
C ARG A 195 17.91 -5.45 1.97
N GLY A 196 17.95 -5.95 0.74
CA GLY A 196 18.98 -6.87 0.23
C GLY A 196 20.31 -6.20 -0.09
N SER A 197 20.43 -4.86 0.05
CA SER A 197 21.63 -4.09 -0.24
C SER A 197 22.06 -4.13 -1.71
N ASP A 198 21.09 -4.11 -2.63
CA ASP A 198 21.33 -4.03 -4.07
C ASP A 198 20.89 -2.63 -4.57
N PRO A 199 21.82 -1.68 -4.76
CA PRO A 199 21.50 -0.33 -5.20
C PRO A 199 20.99 -0.27 -6.65
N ASP A 200 21.51 -1.13 -7.54
CA ASP A 200 21.13 -1.14 -8.95
C ASP A 200 19.70 -1.67 -9.14
N ALA A 201 19.36 -2.77 -8.49
CA ALA A 201 18.01 -3.29 -8.48
C ALA A 201 17.03 -2.29 -7.81
N SER A 202 17.48 -1.59 -6.77
CA SER A 202 16.67 -0.57 -6.10
C SER A 202 16.37 0.62 -7.02
N LEU A 203 17.36 1.12 -7.76
CA LEU A 203 17.18 2.15 -8.78
C LEU A 203 16.30 1.66 -9.92
N TYR A 204 16.50 0.43 -10.40
CA TYR A 204 15.68 -0.13 -11.47
C TYR A 204 14.19 -0.11 -11.10
N TRP A 205 13.84 -0.61 -9.91
CA TRP A 205 12.44 -0.64 -9.49
C TRP A 205 11.86 0.74 -9.22
N LEU A 206 12.66 1.69 -8.67
CA LEU A 206 12.26 3.08 -8.51
C LEU A 206 11.94 3.70 -9.88
N CYS A 207 12.89 3.64 -10.83
CA CYS A 207 12.72 4.21 -12.16
C CYS A 207 11.58 3.54 -12.93
N ARG A 208 11.42 2.21 -12.81
CA ARG A 208 10.33 1.47 -13.43
C ARG A 208 8.96 1.94 -12.94
N MET A 209 8.84 2.25 -11.65
CA MET A 209 7.60 2.78 -11.07
C MET A 209 7.35 4.23 -11.48
N LEU A 210 8.39 5.07 -11.54
CA LEU A 210 8.30 6.45 -12.02
C LEU A 210 7.89 6.51 -13.51
N ASP A 211 8.54 5.72 -14.37
CA ASP A 211 8.20 5.57 -15.80
C ASP A 211 6.76 5.09 -15.97
N GLY A 212 6.30 4.20 -15.10
CA GLY A 212 4.92 3.73 -15.03
C GLY A 212 3.90 4.80 -14.56
N GLY A 213 4.33 6.00 -14.15
CA GLY A 213 3.47 7.09 -13.70
C GLY A 213 2.96 6.94 -12.28
N VAL A 214 3.66 6.18 -11.44
CA VAL A 214 3.40 6.14 -9.99
C VAL A 214 3.67 7.52 -9.40
N ASP A 215 2.78 8.00 -8.53
CA ASP A 215 2.97 9.26 -7.84
C ASP A 215 4.29 9.24 -7.03
N PRO A 216 5.27 10.09 -7.34
CA PRO A 216 6.55 10.13 -6.63
C PRO A 216 6.40 10.42 -5.13
N ARG A 217 5.31 11.09 -4.71
CA ARG A 217 4.99 11.30 -3.29
C ARG A 217 4.68 9.99 -2.57
N TYR A 218 4.04 9.05 -3.27
CA TYR A 218 3.84 7.71 -2.72
C TYR A 218 5.18 7.00 -2.53
N LEU A 219 6.06 7.06 -3.54
CA LEU A 219 7.41 6.47 -3.47
C LEU A 219 8.23 7.12 -2.34
N ALA A 220 8.18 8.44 -2.19
CA ALA A 220 8.83 9.15 -1.09
C ALA A 220 8.38 8.63 0.29
N ARG A 221 7.07 8.44 0.50
CA ARG A 221 6.54 7.83 1.76
C ARG A 221 7.07 6.42 1.98
N ARG A 222 7.22 5.63 0.92
CA ARG A 222 7.78 4.27 1.04
C ARG A 222 9.27 4.28 1.35
N ILE A 223 10.04 5.20 0.75
CA ILE A 223 11.47 5.40 1.03
C ILE A 223 11.68 5.80 2.49
N ILE A 224 10.88 6.75 3.01
CA ILE A 224 10.90 7.11 4.44
C ILE A 224 10.61 5.87 5.30
N ARG A 225 9.62 5.06 4.94
CA ARG A 225 9.30 3.82 5.66
C ARG A 225 10.48 2.85 5.69
N MET A 226 11.19 2.66 4.57
CA MET A 226 12.38 1.79 4.50
C MET A 226 13.49 2.27 5.44
N ALA A 227 13.71 3.59 5.54
CA ALA A 227 14.70 4.17 6.45
C ALA A 227 14.41 3.82 7.91
N TRP A 228 13.15 3.87 8.35
CA TRP A 228 12.75 3.53 9.71
C TRP A 228 12.72 2.03 9.99
N GLU A 229 12.33 1.22 9.00
CA GLU A 229 12.10 -0.21 9.18
C GLU A 229 13.38 -1.04 9.01
N ASP A 230 14.18 -0.74 7.98
CA ASP A 230 15.31 -1.59 7.57
C ASP A 230 16.69 -1.04 7.96
N ILE A 231 16.81 0.28 8.10
CA ILE A 231 18.07 0.92 8.50
C ILE A 231 18.05 1.22 10.01
N GLY A 232 16.98 1.82 10.49
CA GLY A 232 16.78 2.09 11.90
C GLY A 232 17.95 2.85 12.55
N LEU A 233 18.36 2.41 13.75
CA LEU A 233 19.45 3.02 14.50
C LEU A 233 20.84 2.57 14.05
N ALA A 234 20.96 1.67 13.08
CA ALA A 234 22.27 1.32 12.53
C ALA A 234 22.89 2.52 11.79
N ASP A 235 22.07 3.32 11.09
CA ASP A 235 22.48 4.62 10.51
C ASP A 235 21.34 5.65 10.59
N PRO A 236 21.25 6.46 11.64
CA PRO A 236 20.20 7.46 11.82
C PRO A 236 20.12 8.52 10.72
N ARG A 237 21.20 8.76 9.96
CA ARG A 237 21.22 9.71 8.83
C ARG A 237 20.29 9.26 7.71
N ALA A 238 20.01 7.98 7.59
CA ALA A 238 19.10 7.43 6.60
C ALA A 238 17.69 8.04 6.70
N MET A 239 17.20 8.24 7.93
CA MET A 239 15.90 8.85 8.17
C MET A 239 15.86 10.32 7.77
N GLN A 240 16.94 11.07 8.07
CA GLN A 240 17.08 12.47 7.67
C GLN A 240 17.14 12.59 6.15
N LEU A 241 18.00 11.80 5.50
CA LEU A 241 18.16 11.83 4.05
C LEU A 241 16.86 11.48 3.31
N ALA A 242 16.11 10.49 3.79
CA ALA A 242 14.83 10.11 3.20
C ALA A 242 13.78 11.24 3.32
N ASN A 243 13.73 11.93 4.46
CA ASN A 243 12.84 13.09 4.63
C ASN A 243 13.29 14.28 3.78
N ASP A 244 14.58 14.58 3.71
CA ASP A 244 15.12 15.66 2.90
C ASP A 244 14.86 15.43 1.40
N ALA A 245 14.99 14.17 0.94
CA ALA A 245 14.65 13.79 -0.43
C ALA A 245 13.17 14.00 -0.75
N ALA A 246 12.27 13.62 0.17
CA ALA A 246 10.84 13.85 0.02
C ALA A 246 10.51 15.34 -0.05
N LEU A 247 11.10 16.17 0.83
CA LEU A 247 10.92 17.62 0.83
C LEU A 247 11.52 18.28 -0.42
N THR A 248 12.63 17.77 -0.93
CA THR A 248 13.26 18.23 -2.18
C THR A 248 12.32 17.96 -3.35
N TYR A 249 11.76 16.76 -3.42
CA TYR A 249 10.75 16.43 -4.43
C TYR A 249 9.53 17.38 -4.37
N GLU A 250 9.00 17.66 -3.18
CA GLU A 250 7.87 18.59 -3.01
C GLU A 250 8.17 20.02 -3.51
N ARG A 251 9.43 20.45 -3.47
CA ARG A 251 9.86 21.79 -3.92
C ARG A 251 10.15 21.86 -5.41
N LEU A 252 10.80 20.83 -5.97
CA LEU A 252 11.27 20.82 -7.35
C LEU A 252 10.28 20.17 -8.31
N GLY A 253 9.51 19.16 -7.85
CA GLY A 253 8.63 18.38 -8.70
C GLY A 253 9.37 17.44 -9.64
N SER A 254 8.64 16.87 -10.61
CA SER A 254 9.21 16.02 -11.66
C SER A 254 9.65 16.86 -12.87
N PRO A 255 10.76 16.51 -13.55
CA PRO A 255 11.63 15.36 -13.26
C PRO A 255 12.74 15.65 -12.24
N GLU A 256 13.01 16.89 -11.90
CA GLU A 256 14.23 17.34 -11.18
C GLU A 256 14.28 16.78 -9.74
N GLY A 257 13.14 16.77 -9.04
CA GLY A 257 13.04 16.24 -7.67
C GLY A 257 13.17 14.72 -7.57
N GLU A 258 12.97 13.99 -8.66
CA GLU A 258 13.09 12.54 -8.68
C GLU A 258 14.52 12.06 -8.42
N LEU A 259 15.52 12.85 -8.80
CA LEU A 259 16.93 12.57 -8.53
C LEU A 259 17.20 12.46 -7.02
N ALA A 260 16.55 13.29 -6.19
CA ALA A 260 16.70 13.22 -4.74
C ALA A 260 16.18 11.89 -4.18
N LEU A 261 15.03 11.40 -4.71
CA LEU A 261 14.50 10.09 -4.35
C LEU A 261 15.44 8.95 -4.76
N GLY A 262 16.02 9.04 -5.97
CA GLY A 262 17.03 8.10 -6.47
C GLY A 262 18.26 8.04 -5.57
N GLN A 263 18.80 9.20 -5.19
CA GLN A 263 19.95 9.29 -4.28
C GLN A 263 19.62 8.69 -2.90
N ALA A 264 18.43 8.95 -2.36
CA ALA A 264 17.99 8.37 -1.10
C ALA A 264 17.92 6.84 -1.19
N VAL A 265 17.35 6.28 -2.25
CA VAL A 265 17.26 4.84 -2.47
C VAL A 265 18.64 4.18 -2.54
N VAL A 266 19.60 4.76 -3.26
CA VAL A 266 20.98 4.28 -3.32
C VAL A 266 21.60 4.28 -1.92
N TYR A 267 21.46 5.39 -1.18
CA TYR A 267 21.99 5.48 0.18
C TYR A 267 21.39 4.40 1.09
N LEU A 268 20.08 4.25 1.09
CA LEU A 268 19.40 3.24 1.89
C LEU A 268 19.81 1.82 1.51
N ALA A 269 20.07 1.56 0.23
CA ALA A 269 20.53 0.26 -0.24
C ALA A 269 21.91 -0.10 0.32
N VAL A 270 22.83 0.86 0.45
CA VAL A 270 24.21 0.60 0.94
C VAL A 270 24.40 0.85 2.44
N ALA A 271 23.45 1.50 3.12
CA ALA A 271 23.52 1.77 4.55
C ALA A 271 23.52 0.48 5.38
N ALA A 272 24.11 0.54 6.59
CA ALA A 272 24.04 -0.54 7.55
C ALA A 272 22.56 -0.84 7.92
N LYS A 273 22.19 -2.13 7.94
CA LYS A 273 20.81 -2.56 8.15
C LYS A 273 20.54 -2.94 9.60
N SER A 274 19.42 -2.44 10.15
CA SER A 274 18.87 -2.93 11.39
C SER A 274 17.34 -2.75 11.43
N ASN A 275 16.65 -3.78 11.83
CA ASN A 275 15.23 -3.74 12.15
C ASN A 275 14.97 -3.93 13.66
N ALA A 276 15.99 -3.75 14.52
CA ALA A 276 15.88 -3.99 15.95
C ALA A 276 14.80 -3.11 16.60
N SER A 277 14.78 -1.82 16.30
CA SER A 277 13.74 -0.89 16.81
C SER A 277 12.34 -1.26 16.32
N TYR A 278 12.19 -1.66 15.05
CA TYR A 278 10.91 -2.12 14.49
C TYR A 278 10.38 -3.37 15.20
N LYS A 279 11.25 -4.37 15.41
CA LYS A 279 10.90 -5.58 16.17
C LYS A 279 10.54 -5.27 17.62
N ALA A 280 11.34 -4.44 18.28
CA ALA A 280 11.10 -4.02 19.66
C ALA A 280 9.73 -3.33 19.82
N PHE A 281 9.43 -2.39 18.93
CA PHE A 281 8.15 -1.67 18.96
C PHE A 281 6.96 -2.61 18.73
N ASN A 282 7.05 -3.53 17.78
CA ASN A 282 5.97 -4.48 17.53
C ASN A 282 5.80 -5.48 18.68
N ALA A 283 6.88 -5.96 19.27
CA ALA A 283 6.83 -6.83 20.46
C ALA A 283 6.17 -6.12 21.65
N ALA A 284 6.56 -4.87 21.91
CA ALA A 284 5.96 -4.06 22.97
C ALA A 284 4.46 -3.81 22.72
N ARG A 285 4.07 -3.48 21.48
CA ARG A 285 2.65 -3.32 21.10
C ARG A 285 1.84 -4.58 21.33
N THR A 286 2.38 -5.72 20.89
CA THR A 286 1.71 -7.02 21.04
C THR A 286 1.57 -7.38 22.52
N PHE A 287 2.60 -7.14 23.32
CA PHE A 287 2.56 -7.36 24.76
C PHE A 287 1.46 -6.52 25.42
N VAL A 288 1.47 -5.19 25.16
CA VAL A 288 0.49 -4.26 25.76
C VAL A 288 -0.95 -4.57 25.33
N ALA A 289 -1.16 -5.03 24.09
CA ALA A 289 -2.48 -5.41 23.59
C ALA A 289 -3.07 -6.64 24.31
N ASN A 290 -2.23 -7.48 24.90
CA ASN A 290 -2.61 -8.70 25.61
C ASN A 290 -2.44 -8.59 27.14
N ASP A 291 -1.89 -7.47 27.65
CA ASP A 291 -1.67 -7.25 29.08
C ASP A 291 -2.79 -6.41 29.69
N GLN A 292 -3.02 -6.60 31.01
CA GLN A 292 -3.94 -5.74 31.75
C GLN A 292 -3.26 -4.43 32.13
N SER A 293 -4.04 -3.34 32.15
CA SER A 293 -3.54 -2.04 32.61
C SER A 293 -2.98 -2.13 34.04
N LYS A 294 -1.69 -1.83 34.19
CA LYS A 294 -1.00 -1.78 35.47
C LYS A 294 -0.80 -0.33 35.92
N PRO A 295 -0.86 -0.05 37.24
CA PRO A 295 -0.62 1.28 37.71
C PRO A 295 0.84 1.71 37.50
N VAL A 296 1.04 3.02 37.31
CA VAL A 296 2.39 3.60 37.26
C VAL A 296 2.99 3.53 38.68
N PRO A 297 4.25 3.07 38.87
CA PRO A 297 4.92 3.07 40.17
C PRO A 297 4.94 4.44 40.83
N ASN A 298 4.85 4.48 42.15
CA ASN A 298 4.72 5.75 42.88
C ASN A 298 5.91 6.69 42.70
N HIS A 299 7.12 6.17 42.60
CA HIS A 299 8.34 6.98 42.40
C HIS A 299 8.35 7.67 41.03
N LEU A 300 7.66 7.12 40.00
CA LEU A 300 7.55 7.71 38.66
C LEU A 300 6.41 8.72 38.52
N ARG A 301 5.55 8.86 39.53
CA ARG A 301 4.41 9.78 39.51
C ARG A 301 4.81 11.19 39.88
N ASN A 302 4.33 12.19 39.16
CA ASN A 302 4.49 13.58 39.56
C ASN A 302 3.65 13.89 40.79
N ALA A 303 4.19 14.72 41.70
CA ALA A 303 3.53 15.14 42.93
C ALA A 303 3.38 16.67 43.03
N PRO A 304 2.61 17.34 42.14
CA PRO A 304 2.47 18.80 42.15
C PRO A 304 1.66 19.33 43.34
N THR A 305 0.84 18.52 44.01
CA THR A 305 0.01 18.92 45.12
C THR A 305 0.48 18.29 46.45
N LYS A 306 0.11 18.93 47.58
CA LYS A 306 0.41 18.41 48.92
C LYS A 306 -0.19 17.01 49.13
N LEU A 307 -1.43 16.80 48.70
CA LEU A 307 -2.10 15.51 48.79
C LEU A 307 -1.36 14.41 48.02
N MET A 308 -0.87 14.70 46.81
CA MET A 308 -0.10 13.72 46.01
C MET A 308 1.21 13.34 46.69
N LYS A 309 1.89 14.30 47.37
CA LYS A 309 3.08 14.03 48.19
C LYS A 309 2.75 13.14 49.39
N GLU A 310 1.63 13.41 50.07
CA GLU A 310 1.14 12.61 51.20
C GLU A 310 0.78 11.17 50.76
N LEU A 311 0.31 11.01 49.54
CA LEU A 311 0.05 9.69 48.91
C LEU A 311 1.33 8.97 48.41
N GLY A 312 2.50 9.55 48.59
CA GLY A 312 3.79 8.95 48.26
C GLY A 312 4.18 9.08 46.77
N HIS A 313 3.52 9.96 46.02
CA HIS A 313 3.90 10.19 44.63
C HIS A 313 5.28 10.87 44.56
N GLY A 314 6.17 10.37 43.69
CA GLY A 314 7.52 10.87 43.50
C GLY A 314 8.48 10.55 44.66
N LYS A 315 8.02 9.80 45.69
CA LYS A 315 8.87 9.39 46.78
C LYS A 315 9.95 8.41 46.28
N GLU A 316 11.19 8.65 46.72
CA GLU A 316 12.35 7.83 46.39
C GLU A 316 12.77 7.88 44.88
N TYR A 317 12.21 8.83 44.10
CA TYR A 317 12.69 9.04 42.75
C TYR A 317 14.13 9.53 42.71
N ARG A 318 14.98 8.82 42.01
CA ARG A 318 16.40 9.17 41.82
C ARG A 318 16.57 9.89 40.50
N TYR A 319 17.01 11.15 40.57
CA TYR A 319 17.22 11.94 39.36
C TYR A 319 18.52 11.52 38.67
N ALA A 320 18.41 10.86 37.53
CA ALA A 320 19.54 10.21 36.86
C ALA A 320 20.70 11.17 36.53
N HIS A 321 20.44 12.48 36.33
CA HIS A 321 21.52 13.45 36.06
C HIS A 321 22.40 13.73 37.29
N ASP A 322 21.92 13.48 38.49
CA ASP A 322 22.68 13.64 39.72
C ASP A 322 23.46 12.38 40.11
N GLU A 323 23.24 11.28 39.39
CA GLU A 323 23.88 10.01 39.63
C GLU A 323 25.16 9.83 38.79
N PRO A 324 26.13 9.01 39.25
CA PRO A 324 27.30 8.65 38.43
C PRO A 324 26.91 8.13 37.06
N HIS A 325 27.63 8.56 36.02
CA HIS A 325 27.33 8.23 34.61
C HIS A 325 25.97 8.73 34.11
N ALA A 326 25.30 9.65 34.84
CA ALA A 326 23.91 10.07 34.61
C ALA A 326 22.95 8.88 34.48
N TYR A 327 23.15 7.87 35.35
CA TYR A 327 22.40 6.62 35.35
C TYR A 327 22.07 6.16 36.77
N ALA A 328 20.80 6.03 37.11
CA ALA A 328 20.33 5.55 38.39
C ALA A 328 20.35 4.01 38.42
N ALA A 329 21.52 3.43 38.67
CA ALA A 329 21.70 1.98 38.68
C ALA A 329 20.74 1.29 39.68
N GLY A 330 20.13 0.18 39.25
CA GLY A 330 19.18 -0.59 40.05
C GLY A 330 17.76 -0.01 40.08
N GLU A 331 17.50 1.14 39.43
CA GLU A 331 16.15 1.74 39.35
C GLU A 331 15.28 0.99 38.35
N SER A 332 14.01 0.75 38.70
CA SER A 332 13.03 0.13 37.80
C SER A 332 12.05 1.18 37.29
N TYR A 333 11.83 1.20 35.98
CA TYR A 333 10.88 2.09 35.31
C TYR A 333 9.64 1.35 34.81
N LEU A 334 9.51 0.07 35.09
CA LEU A 334 8.38 -0.77 34.72
C LEU A 334 7.36 -0.84 35.86
N PRO A 335 6.10 -1.21 35.60
CA PRO A 335 5.11 -1.48 36.64
C PRO A 335 5.60 -2.52 37.63
N ASP A 336 5.21 -2.33 38.93
CA ASP A 336 5.59 -3.26 40.00
C ASP A 336 5.22 -4.70 39.65
N GLY A 337 6.14 -5.62 39.89
CA GLY A 337 5.98 -7.04 39.59
C GLY A 337 6.05 -7.43 38.10
N MET A 338 6.30 -6.48 37.22
CA MET A 338 6.54 -6.79 35.80
C MET A 338 7.99 -7.22 35.61
N ALA A 339 8.18 -8.43 35.02
CA ALA A 339 9.51 -8.86 34.61
C ALA A 339 10.08 -7.94 33.55
N ALA A 340 11.36 -7.61 33.63
CA ALA A 340 12.03 -6.75 32.67
C ALA A 340 11.99 -7.38 31.27
N PRO A 341 11.31 -6.80 30.30
CA PRO A 341 11.32 -7.32 28.93
C PRO A 341 12.64 -6.99 28.24
N ASN A 342 13.03 -7.82 27.30
CA ASN A 342 14.19 -7.57 26.46
C ASN A 342 13.76 -7.36 25.01
N TRP A 343 12.92 -6.32 24.78
CA TRP A 343 12.38 -6.06 23.45
C TRP A 343 13.41 -5.48 22.50
N TYR A 344 14.24 -4.54 22.96
CA TYR A 344 15.25 -3.90 22.12
C TYR A 344 16.60 -4.60 22.27
N GLU A 345 16.98 -5.28 21.21
CA GLU A 345 18.27 -5.99 21.09
C GLU A 345 19.07 -5.39 19.92
N PRO A 346 20.02 -4.46 20.21
CA PRO A 346 20.83 -3.84 19.18
C PRO A 346 21.67 -4.87 18.43
N VAL A 347 21.80 -4.68 17.11
CA VAL A 347 22.65 -5.50 16.26
C VAL A 347 24.10 -4.96 16.22
N GLU A 348 25.07 -5.80 15.83
CA GLU A 348 26.48 -5.39 15.72
C GLU A 348 26.75 -4.73 14.34
N ARG A 349 25.99 -3.69 14.00
CA ARG A 349 26.11 -2.96 12.73
C ARG A 349 25.91 -1.47 12.94
N GLY A 350 26.79 -0.67 12.31
CA GLY A 350 26.72 0.78 12.37
C GLY A 350 26.73 1.32 13.81
N LEU A 351 25.89 2.32 14.09
CA LEU A 351 25.77 2.94 15.41
C LEU A 351 25.25 1.96 16.48
N GLU A 352 24.48 0.94 16.11
CA GLU A 352 23.95 -0.01 17.09
C GLU A 352 25.03 -0.86 17.78
N SER A 353 26.22 -1.04 17.19
CA SER A 353 27.36 -1.64 17.91
C SER A 353 27.71 -0.85 19.17
N GLN A 354 27.81 0.48 19.06
CA GLN A 354 28.09 1.35 20.20
C GLN A 354 26.94 1.39 21.22
N ILE A 355 25.69 1.35 20.73
CA ILE A 355 24.51 1.25 21.59
C ILE A 355 24.54 -0.05 22.39
N LYS A 356 24.91 -1.16 21.76
CA LYS A 356 25.04 -2.47 22.41
C LYS A 356 26.09 -2.46 23.54
N GLU A 357 27.26 -1.88 23.26
CA GLU A 357 28.33 -1.72 24.27
C GLU A 357 27.86 -0.86 25.43
N LYS A 358 27.22 0.29 25.17
CA LYS A 358 26.65 1.15 26.21
C LYS A 358 25.61 0.41 27.03
N MET A 359 24.68 -0.32 26.42
CA MET A 359 23.66 -1.08 27.16
C MET A 359 24.29 -2.18 28.02
N ALA A 360 25.34 -2.86 27.55
CA ALA A 360 26.07 -3.84 28.34
C ALA A 360 26.71 -3.21 29.58
N PHE A 361 27.35 -2.05 29.41
CA PHE A 361 27.92 -1.28 30.52
C PHE A 361 26.87 -0.87 31.58
N LEU A 362 25.71 -0.36 31.16
CA LEU A 362 24.63 0.00 32.04
C LEU A 362 24.09 -1.21 32.84
N ARG A 363 23.93 -2.35 32.20
CA ARG A 363 23.53 -3.61 32.85
C ARG A 363 24.57 -4.09 33.88
N GLN A 364 25.83 -3.84 33.62
CA GLN A 364 26.91 -4.13 34.58
C GLN A 364 26.75 -3.25 35.84
N LEU A 365 26.47 -1.95 35.68
CA LEU A 365 26.21 -1.05 36.81
C LEU A 365 25.00 -1.50 37.65
N ASP A 366 23.93 -1.98 37.02
CA ASP A 366 22.78 -2.56 37.70
C ASP A 366 23.16 -3.79 38.54
N ALA A 367 23.95 -4.70 37.92
CA ALA A 367 24.41 -5.91 38.63
C ALA A 367 25.35 -5.60 39.82
N GLU A 368 26.18 -4.56 39.71
CA GLU A 368 27.05 -4.10 40.80
C GLU A 368 26.25 -3.44 41.92
N HIS A 369 25.19 -2.70 41.58
CA HIS A 369 24.27 -2.10 42.56
C HIS A 369 23.52 -3.15 43.37
N GLN A 370 23.05 -4.22 42.73
CA GLN A 370 22.31 -5.32 43.39
C GLN A 370 23.19 -6.15 44.35
N LYS A 371 24.53 -6.06 44.26
CA LYS A 371 25.46 -6.77 45.15
C LYS A 371 25.84 -5.98 46.39
N LYS A 372 25.48 -4.70 46.47
CA LYS A 372 25.70 -3.79 47.60
C LYS A 372 24.48 -3.77 48.53
#